data_950ab368c9b35a2fa7c086112df98794
#
_entry.id   950ab368c9b35a2fa7c086112df98794
#
_cell.length_a   1.000
_cell.length_b   1.000
_cell.length_c   1.000
_cell.angle_alpha   90.00
_cell.angle_beta   90.00
_cell.angle_gamma   90.00
#
_symmetry.space_group_name_H-M   'P 1'
#
loop_
_entity.id
_entity.type
_entity.pdbx_description
1 polymer ?
#
loop_
_entity_poly.entity_id
_entity_poly.type
_entity_poly.pdbx_seq_one_letter_code
_entity_poly.pdbx_strand_id
1 'polypeptide(L)'
;MQYLKTYLNYISEQGNHQLAESINKTASDIGNEHIKKFSFISHEIGLLFGNVQSGKTGQMFGVICKAADLGFPVFVILTTDNIVLQQQTLERVKSDLKGFCICGENDGAVFQANSLIDPVIIVLKKNSRVLKQWSGVLNSTGFMKGNPLFIIDDEADAASLNNLVNRNRQSTINKYLDTIKNGASSSIYLQVTGTPQAILLQSIATGWHPYFTYYFQPGKAYLGGDFFFPSDRKADCISFLEDLDNPARSAVIHHICASSQILASGGKVCTCLIHPSVRQNIHEKYAAEVTDILEWCRANAENAFKQELFEAYNEMNPKKSDKIDFDALYSTAVDLISNNKIKILVMNGKNSVSSDEYSTGSNIVIGKHTRQRCNISGTSYNLLYPYKQKATGRYHVAAQQNVWI
;
A
#
# COMPACT_ATOMS: atom_id res chain seq x y z
N MET A 1 11.86 -26.80 9.03
CA MET A 1 11.93 -26.03 7.78
C MET A 1 12.64 -24.71 8.08
N GLN A 2 13.38 -24.13 7.14
CA GLN A 2 13.96 -22.78 7.33
C GLN A 2 13.07 -21.77 6.61
N TYR A 3 12.04 -21.30 7.29
CA TYR A 3 11.00 -20.43 6.71
C TYR A 3 11.57 -19.15 6.11
N LEU A 4 12.45 -18.45 6.85
CA LEU A 4 13.05 -17.21 6.36
C LEU A 4 13.87 -17.47 5.08
N LYS A 5 14.71 -18.50 5.05
CA LYS A 5 15.50 -18.82 3.87
C LYS A 5 14.63 -19.14 2.65
N THR A 6 13.56 -19.92 2.86
CA THR A 6 12.60 -20.24 1.78
C THR A 6 11.96 -18.99 1.21
N TYR A 7 11.53 -18.07 2.07
CA TYR A 7 10.92 -16.81 1.64
C TYR A 7 11.91 -15.89 0.91
N LEU A 8 13.15 -15.76 1.40
CA LEU A 8 14.18 -14.95 0.74
C LEU A 8 14.57 -15.49 -0.64
N ASN A 9 14.64 -16.82 -0.78
CA ASN A 9 14.88 -17.45 -2.08
C ASN A 9 13.74 -17.12 -3.06
N TYR A 10 12.49 -17.25 -2.63
CA TYR A 10 11.32 -16.90 -3.45
C TYR A 10 11.37 -15.46 -3.94
N ILE A 11 11.70 -14.48 -3.07
CA ILE A 11 11.84 -13.07 -3.46
C ILE A 11 13.00 -12.86 -4.45
N SER A 12 14.12 -13.56 -4.25
CA SER A 12 15.30 -13.46 -5.12
C SER A 12 15.06 -14.07 -6.50
N GLU A 13 14.33 -15.18 -6.59
CA GLU A 13 13.92 -15.81 -7.85
C GLU A 13 13.04 -14.92 -8.72
N GLN A 14 12.32 -13.95 -8.10
CA GLN A 14 11.57 -12.92 -8.80
C GLN A 14 12.42 -11.73 -9.25
N GLY A 15 13.75 -11.80 -9.12
CA GLY A 15 14.66 -10.73 -9.49
C GLY A 15 14.81 -9.62 -8.43
N ASN A 16 14.17 -9.73 -7.28
CA ASN A 16 14.14 -8.70 -6.23
C ASN A 16 15.25 -8.89 -5.18
N HIS A 17 16.51 -9.05 -5.60
CA HIS A 17 17.64 -9.34 -4.70
C HIS A 17 17.85 -8.30 -3.61
N GLN A 18 17.80 -7.01 -3.94
CA GLN A 18 17.96 -5.93 -2.95
C GLN A 18 16.84 -5.93 -1.89
N LEU A 19 15.61 -6.25 -2.30
CA LEU A 19 14.50 -6.41 -1.38
C LEU A 19 14.72 -7.60 -0.44
N ALA A 20 15.19 -8.74 -0.96
CA ALA A 20 15.53 -9.92 -0.17
C ALA A 20 16.62 -9.61 0.88
N GLU A 21 17.66 -8.85 0.51
CA GLU A 21 18.69 -8.42 1.45
C GLU A 21 18.13 -7.51 2.56
N SER A 22 17.29 -6.53 2.20
CA SER A 22 16.62 -5.65 3.16
C SER A 22 15.73 -6.44 4.13
N ILE A 23 14.94 -7.38 3.62
CA ILE A 23 14.08 -8.25 4.42
C ILE A 23 14.92 -9.12 5.36
N ASN A 24 15.99 -9.72 4.85
CA ASN A 24 16.88 -10.54 5.66
C ASN A 24 17.49 -9.75 6.81
N LYS A 25 17.95 -8.54 6.54
CA LYS A 25 18.49 -7.64 7.57
C LYS A 25 17.47 -7.37 8.66
N THR A 26 16.28 -6.88 8.29
CA THR A 26 15.20 -6.56 9.26
C THR A 26 14.80 -7.79 10.08
N ALA A 27 14.55 -8.92 9.41
CA ALA A 27 14.14 -10.16 10.08
C ALA A 27 15.22 -10.71 11.00
N SER A 28 16.50 -10.62 10.60
CA SER A 28 17.62 -11.07 11.41
C SER A 28 17.87 -10.17 12.62
N ASP A 29 17.83 -8.86 12.44
CA ASP A 29 18.03 -7.90 13.53
C ASP A 29 16.92 -8.06 14.59
N ILE A 30 15.64 -8.00 14.19
CA ILE A 30 14.51 -8.19 15.11
C ILE A 30 14.54 -9.61 15.71
N GLY A 31 14.82 -10.61 14.90
CA GLY A 31 14.89 -11.99 15.35
C GLY A 31 15.95 -12.24 16.41
N ASN A 32 17.16 -11.73 16.21
CA ASN A 32 18.29 -11.97 17.13
C ASN A 32 18.22 -11.08 18.37
N GLU A 33 17.82 -9.81 18.22
CA GLU A 33 17.85 -8.83 19.33
C GLU A 33 16.62 -8.91 20.22
N HIS A 34 15.46 -9.32 19.68
CA HIS A 34 14.19 -9.31 20.42
C HIS A 34 13.54 -10.69 20.50
N ILE A 35 13.22 -11.33 19.37
CA ILE A 35 12.44 -12.59 19.39
C ILE A 35 13.21 -13.72 20.06
N LYS A 36 14.50 -13.89 19.79
CA LYS A 36 15.35 -14.92 20.42
C LYS A 36 15.53 -14.72 21.93
N LYS A 37 15.46 -13.46 22.38
CA LYS A 37 15.59 -13.09 23.80
C LYS A 37 14.23 -13.05 24.54
N PHE A 38 13.15 -13.30 23.82
CA PHE A 38 11.80 -13.31 24.39
C PHE A 38 11.66 -14.41 25.44
N SER A 39 11.11 -14.04 26.59
CA SER A 39 11.09 -14.93 27.78
C SER A 39 10.00 -16.00 27.74
N PHE A 40 9.05 -15.93 26.80
CA PHE A 40 7.86 -16.79 26.71
C PHE A 40 6.95 -16.82 27.95
N ILE A 41 7.08 -15.79 28.81
CA ILE A 41 6.25 -15.60 30.00
C ILE A 41 5.66 -14.18 30.09
N SER A 42 5.91 -13.34 29.07
CA SER A 42 5.50 -11.95 29.02
C SER A 42 4.66 -11.64 27.78
N HIS A 43 4.06 -10.46 27.77
CA HIS A 43 3.40 -9.88 26.59
C HIS A 43 4.15 -8.62 26.20
N GLU A 44 4.85 -8.68 25.09
CA GLU A 44 5.68 -7.59 24.60
C GLU A 44 5.08 -6.92 23.37
N ILE A 45 5.30 -5.63 23.23
CA ILE A 45 4.89 -4.85 22.07
C ILE A 45 6.14 -4.39 21.36
N GLY A 46 6.21 -4.62 20.04
CA GLY A 46 7.24 -4.06 19.17
C GLY A 46 6.64 -3.08 18.18
N LEU A 47 7.45 -2.16 17.69
CA LEU A 47 7.08 -1.23 16.62
C LEU A 47 8.06 -1.37 15.44
N LEU A 48 7.56 -1.84 14.31
CA LEU A 48 8.25 -1.87 13.03
C LEU A 48 7.72 -0.74 12.16
N PHE A 49 8.56 0.20 11.78
CA PHE A 49 8.13 1.28 10.93
C PHE A 49 9.13 1.56 9.80
N GLY A 50 8.61 2.14 8.76
CA GLY A 50 9.37 2.53 7.57
C GLY A 50 8.57 3.55 6.78
N ASN A 51 9.17 4.10 5.75
CA ASN A 51 8.52 5.09 4.91
C ASN A 51 7.24 4.56 4.26
N VAL A 52 6.34 5.46 3.87
CA VAL A 52 5.11 5.09 3.16
C VAL A 52 5.47 4.39 1.85
N GLN A 53 4.85 3.23 1.60
CA GLN A 53 5.10 2.40 0.39
C GLN A 53 6.54 1.90 0.22
N SER A 54 7.28 1.73 1.31
CA SER A 54 8.68 1.28 1.31
C SER A 54 8.88 -0.25 1.36
N GLY A 55 7.80 -1.03 1.17
CA GLY A 55 7.87 -2.50 1.21
C GLY A 55 7.61 -3.12 2.59
N LYS A 56 6.90 -2.42 3.49
CA LYS A 56 6.55 -2.91 4.85
C LYS A 56 5.99 -4.33 4.88
N THR A 57 5.14 -4.69 3.91
CA THR A 57 4.54 -6.04 3.85
C THR A 57 5.61 -7.13 3.69
N GLY A 58 6.61 -6.91 2.84
CA GLY A 58 7.74 -7.85 2.71
C GLY A 58 8.55 -7.97 3.99
N GLN A 59 8.79 -6.86 4.68
CA GLN A 59 9.51 -6.84 5.95
C GLN A 59 8.77 -7.64 7.04
N MET A 60 7.45 -7.43 7.21
CA MET A 60 6.66 -8.17 8.19
C MET A 60 6.61 -9.68 7.86
N PHE A 61 6.56 -10.07 6.60
CA PHE A 61 6.61 -11.49 6.20
C PHE A 61 7.96 -12.11 6.55
N GLY A 62 9.07 -11.40 6.36
CA GLY A 62 10.39 -11.84 6.81
C GLY A 62 10.45 -12.06 8.32
N VAL A 63 9.85 -11.14 9.11
CA VAL A 63 9.78 -11.27 10.58
C VAL A 63 8.93 -12.47 11.00
N ILE A 64 7.77 -12.71 10.34
CA ILE A 64 6.95 -13.91 10.56
C ILE A 64 7.78 -15.18 10.33
N CYS A 65 8.46 -15.28 9.19
CA CYS A 65 9.30 -16.43 8.86
C CYS A 65 10.41 -16.65 9.89
N LYS A 66 11.08 -15.58 10.32
CA LYS A 66 12.11 -15.65 11.35
C LYS A 66 11.53 -16.06 12.71
N ALA A 67 10.36 -15.56 13.09
CA ALA A 67 9.71 -15.96 14.33
C ALA A 67 9.27 -17.42 14.31
N ALA A 68 8.82 -17.95 13.14
CA ALA A 68 8.54 -19.37 12.96
C ALA A 68 9.80 -20.23 13.09
N ASP A 69 10.93 -19.78 12.52
CA ASP A 69 12.23 -20.44 12.71
C ASP A 69 12.69 -20.45 14.18
N LEU A 70 12.20 -19.50 14.99
CA LEU A 70 12.48 -19.39 16.42
C LEU A 70 11.41 -20.04 17.32
N GLY A 71 10.45 -20.76 16.74
CA GLY A 71 9.52 -21.62 17.48
C GLY A 71 8.15 -21.01 17.78
N PHE A 72 7.78 -19.86 17.20
CA PHE A 72 6.40 -19.36 17.29
C PHE A 72 5.46 -20.19 16.40
N PRO A 73 4.40 -20.79 16.96
CA PRO A 73 3.51 -21.69 16.21
C PRO A 73 2.29 -20.98 15.61
N VAL A 74 1.88 -19.80 16.13
CA VAL A 74 0.68 -19.11 15.68
C VAL A 74 0.95 -17.64 15.44
N PHE A 75 0.49 -17.20 14.28
CA PHE A 75 0.60 -15.83 13.80
C PHE A 75 -0.80 -15.27 13.49
N VAL A 76 -1.08 -14.06 13.93
CA VAL A 76 -2.30 -13.32 13.56
C VAL A 76 -1.89 -12.05 12.85
N ILE A 77 -2.26 -11.93 11.57
CA ILE A 77 -2.10 -10.70 10.78
C ILE A 77 -3.41 -9.93 10.84
N LEU A 78 -3.35 -8.72 11.37
CA LEU A 78 -4.47 -7.79 11.45
C LEU A 78 -4.37 -6.78 10.31
N THR A 79 -5.38 -6.75 9.45
CA THR A 79 -5.49 -5.77 8.36
C THR A 79 -6.52 -4.70 8.70
N THR A 80 -6.59 -3.62 7.93
CA THR A 80 -7.66 -2.62 8.07
C THR A 80 -9.04 -3.24 7.84
N ASP A 81 -10.12 -2.57 8.28
CA ASP A 81 -11.51 -3.03 8.05
C ASP A 81 -11.95 -2.80 6.59
N ASN A 82 -11.21 -3.42 5.65
CA ASN A 82 -11.49 -3.39 4.22
C ASN A 82 -11.38 -4.80 3.65
N ILE A 83 -12.48 -5.29 3.05
CA ILE A 83 -12.57 -6.64 2.51
C ILE A 83 -11.53 -6.90 1.41
N VAL A 84 -11.34 -5.95 0.51
CA VAL A 84 -10.40 -6.10 -0.62
C VAL A 84 -8.96 -6.21 -0.12
N LEU A 85 -8.60 -5.39 0.86
CA LEU A 85 -7.25 -5.39 1.43
C LEU A 85 -6.96 -6.66 2.21
N GLN A 86 -7.93 -7.12 2.99
CA GLN A 86 -7.81 -8.38 3.71
C GLN A 86 -7.64 -9.54 2.73
N GLN A 87 -8.44 -9.59 1.65
CA GLN A 87 -8.33 -10.61 0.62
C GLN A 87 -6.98 -10.57 -0.08
N GLN A 88 -6.51 -9.39 -0.48
CA GLN A 88 -5.18 -9.22 -1.07
C GLN A 88 -4.05 -9.68 -0.14
N THR A 89 -4.14 -9.35 1.15
CA THR A 89 -3.15 -9.81 2.13
C THR A 89 -3.20 -11.32 2.27
N LEU A 90 -4.40 -11.91 2.34
CA LEU A 90 -4.57 -13.37 2.42
C LEU A 90 -3.99 -14.08 1.20
N GLU A 91 -4.24 -13.58 0.00
CA GLU A 91 -3.69 -14.12 -1.25
C GLU A 91 -2.17 -14.01 -1.28
N ARG A 92 -1.60 -12.89 -0.88
CA ARG A 92 -0.14 -12.73 -0.78
C ARG A 92 0.48 -13.67 0.25
N VAL A 93 -0.13 -13.85 1.41
CA VAL A 93 0.34 -14.81 2.40
C VAL A 93 0.34 -16.22 1.81
N LYS A 94 -0.71 -16.61 1.07
CA LYS A 94 -0.81 -17.92 0.40
C LYS A 94 0.23 -18.11 -0.71
N SER A 95 0.51 -17.05 -1.48
CA SER A 95 1.49 -17.12 -2.57
C SER A 95 2.93 -17.12 -2.07
N ASP A 96 3.23 -16.24 -1.11
CA ASP A 96 4.60 -15.89 -0.74
C ASP A 96 5.15 -16.76 0.41
N LEU A 97 4.29 -17.19 1.36
CA LEU A 97 4.71 -17.91 2.55
C LEU A 97 4.41 -19.41 2.46
N LYS A 98 5.43 -20.19 2.18
CA LYS A 98 5.34 -21.66 2.04
C LYS A 98 5.59 -22.39 3.37
N GLY A 99 4.88 -23.51 3.56
CA GLY A 99 5.03 -24.35 4.74
C GLY A 99 4.24 -23.88 5.96
N PHE A 100 3.33 -22.93 5.78
CA PHE A 100 2.37 -22.49 6.81
C PHE A 100 0.96 -23.02 6.49
N CYS A 101 0.20 -23.36 7.52
CA CYS A 101 -1.25 -23.46 7.42
C CYS A 101 -1.84 -22.06 7.43
N ILE A 102 -2.63 -21.71 6.41
CA ILE A 102 -3.14 -20.32 6.25
C ILE A 102 -4.64 -20.31 6.41
N CYS A 103 -5.12 -19.49 7.35
CA CYS A 103 -6.52 -19.33 7.71
C CYS A 103 -6.99 -17.89 7.43
N GLY A 104 -8.14 -17.75 6.80
CA GLY A 104 -8.89 -16.51 6.72
C GLY A 104 -9.94 -16.41 7.83
N GLU A 105 -10.80 -15.40 7.74
CA GLU A 105 -11.80 -15.09 8.79
C GLU A 105 -12.78 -16.23 9.09
N ASN A 106 -13.09 -17.07 8.08
CA ASN A 106 -14.07 -18.16 8.19
C ASN A 106 -13.46 -19.53 8.46
N ASP A 107 -12.13 -19.62 8.58
CA ASP A 107 -11.39 -20.88 8.62
C ASP A 107 -11.13 -21.38 10.07
N GLY A 108 -12.00 -21.05 11.02
CA GLY A 108 -11.86 -21.48 12.41
C GLY A 108 -11.76 -23.00 12.59
N ALA A 109 -12.52 -23.77 11.79
CA ALA A 109 -12.45 -25.23 11.80
C ALA A 109 -11.11 -25.77 11.25
N VAL A 110 -10.55 -25.11 10.21
CA VAL A 110 -9.24 -25.44 9.66
C VAL A 110 -8.15 -25.20 10.70
N PHE A 111 -8.23 -24.07 11.40
CA PHE A 111 -7.31 -23.77 12.51
C PHE A 111 -7.37 -24.86 13.61
N GLN A 112 -8.57 -25.24 14.03
CA GLN A 112 -8.75 -26.27 15.05
C GLN A 112 -8.24 -27.66 14.60
N ALA A 113 -8.44 -28.01 13.33
CA ALA A 113 -7.99 -29.29 12.78
C ALA A 113 -6.48 -29.38 12.59
N ASN A 114 -5.80 -28.27 12.34
CA ASN A 114 -4.34 -28.26 12.12
C ASN A 114 -3.54 -28.65 13.36
N SER A 115 -4.06 -28.38 14.57
CA SER A 115 -3.48 -28.79 15.86
C SER A 115 -1.96 -28.67 15.97
N LEU A 116 -1.34 -27.66 15.34
CA LEU A 116 0.10 -27.37 15.37
C LEU A 116 1.01 -28.35 14.61
N ILE A 117 0.50 -29.04 13.63
CA ILE A 117 1.36 -29.82 12.72
C ILE A 117 2.31 -28.86 12.00
N ASP A 118 1.75 -27.75 11.46
CA ASP A 118 2.51 -26.67 10.84
C ASP A 118 2.21 -25.33 11.56
N PRO A 119 3.12 -24.36 11.53
CA PRO A 119 2.83 -23.04 12.00
C PRO A 119 1.63 -22.42 11.25
N VAL A 120 0.76 -21.75 11.96
CA VAL A 120 -0.50 -21.22 11.39
C VAL A 120 -0.43 -19.71 11.26
N ILE A 121 -0.85 -19.20 10.10
CA ILE A 121 -1.07 -17.75 9.89
C ILE A 121 -2.56 -17.50 9.72
N ILE A 122 -3.11 -16.62 10.55
CA ILE A 122 -4.51 -16.22 10.54
C ILE A 122 -4.58 -14.76 10.05
N VAL A 123 -5.33 -14.49 8.99
CA VAL A 123 -5.47 -13.13 8.41
C VAL A 123 -6.85 -12.57 8.69
N LEU A 124 -6.94 -11.53 9.53
CA LEU A 124 -8.17 -10.96 10.04
C LEU A 124 -8.28 -9.46 9.76
N LYS A 125 -9.50 -8.99 9.50
CA LYS A 125 -9.80 -7.56 9.52
C LYS A 125 -9.88 -7.03 10.96
N LYS A 126 -9.49 -5.78 11.18
CA LYS A 126 -9.75 -5.04 12.42
C LYS A 126 -11.21 -4.62 12.53
N ASN A 127 -12.08 -5.61 12.61
CA ASN A 127 -13.53 -5.48 12.76
C ASN A 127 -13.98 -6.15 14.06
N SER A 128 -14.79 -5.48 14.84
CA SER A 128 -15.19 -5.95 16.18
C SER A 128 -15.87 -7.32 16.17
N ARG A 129 -16.68 -7.64 15.13
CA ARG A 129 -17.35 -8.93 14.99
C ARG A 129 -16.34 -10.04 14.71
N VAL A 130 -15.41 -9.81 13.78
CA VAL A 130 -14.36 -10.78 13.40
C VAL A 130 -13.44 -11.05 14.59
N LEU A 131 -12.96 -9.99 15.24
CA LEU A 131 -12.06 -10.12 16.40
C LEU A 131 -12.76 -10.81 17.59
N LYS A 132 -14.05 -10.55 17.82
CA LYS A 132 -14.85 -11.25 18.83
C LYS A 132 -14.93 -12.75 18.53
N GLN A 133 -15.25 -13.11 17.28
CA GLN A 133 -15.33 -14.50 16.84
C GLN A 133 -13.99 -15.22 17.04
N TRP A 134 -12.91 -14.64 16.58
CA TRP A 134 -11.60 -15.27 16.65
C TRP A 134 -11.00 -15.30 18.07
N SER A 135 -11.30 -14.32 18.91
CA SER A 135 -10.96 -14.43 20.33
C SER A 135 -11.64 -15.65 20.98
N GLY A 136 -12.89 -15.96 20.59
CA GLY A 136 -13.59 -17.18 21.00
C GLY A 136 -12.93 -18.46 20.48
N VAL A 137 -12.59 -18.50 19.18
CA VAL A 137 -11.91 -19.66 18.55
C VAL A 137 -10.57 -19.95 19.22
N LEU A 138 -9.73 -18.94 19.40
CA LEU A 138 -8.42 -19.07 20.03
C LEU A 138 -8.54 -19.55 21.48
N ASN A 139 -9.48 -19.02 22.26
CA ASN A 139 -9.67 -19.40 23.67
C ASN A 139 -10.35 -20.79 23.84
N SER A 140 -11.18 -21.23 22.91
CA SER A 140 -11.91 -22.49 23.02
C SER A 140 -11.05 -23.75 22.86
N THR A 141 -9.94 -23.65 22.17
CA THR A 141 -9.07 -24.80 21.85
C THR A 141 -8.14 -25.22 22.98
N GLY A 142 -8.06 -24.50 24.07
CA GLY A 142 -7.03 -24.70 25.11
C GLY A 142 -5.61 -24.41 24.63
N PHE A 143 -5.46 -24.16 23.32
CA PHE A 143 -4.23 -23.96 22.58
C PHE A 143 -3.43 -22.76 23.09
N MET A 144 -4.11 -21.67 23.41
CA MET A 144 -3.49 -20.42 23.88
C MET A 144 -2.84 -20.57 25.26
N LYS A 145 -3.19 -21.59 26.04
CA LYS A 145 -2.68 -21.77 27.41
C LYS A 145 -1.24 -22.30 27.47
N GLY A 146 -0.68 -22.78 26.39
CA GLY A 146 0.67 -23.36 26.38
C GLY A 146 1.56 -22.85 25.25
N ASN A 147 1.04 -21.97 24.39
CA ASN A 147 1.75 -21.56 23.18
C ASN A 147 1.87 -20.03 23.10
N PRO A 148 3.02 -19.53 22.61
CA PRO A 148 3.21 -18.13 22.35
C PRO A 148 2.45 -17.71 21.09
N LEU A 149 1.93 -16.49 21.08
CA LEU A 149 1.24 -15.87 19.96
C LEU A 149 2.07 -14.72 19.38
N PHE A 150 2.21 -14.68 18.06
CA PHE A 150 2.81 -13.56 17.36
C PHE A 150 1.74 -12.79 16.59
N ILE A 151 1.47 -11.56 16.99
CA ILE A 151 0.46 -10.70 16.36
C ILE A 151 1.16 -9.64 15.53
N ILE A 152 0.77 -9.50 14.27
CA ILE A 152 1.21 -8.43 13.37
C ILE A 152 0.02 -7.51 13.11
N ASP A 153 0.15 -6.27 13.48
CA ASP A 153 -0.87 -5.25 13.29
C ASP A 153 -0.44 -4.32 12.15
N ASP A 154 -0.87 -4.64 10.93
CA ASP A 154 -0.57 -3.82 9.74
C ASP A 154 -1.44 -2.55 9.76
N GLU A 155 -0.83 -1.41 9.43
CA GLU A 155 -1.43 -0.07 9.58
C GLU A 155 -1.94 0.13 11.02
N ALA A 156 -1.07 -0.09 12.00
CA ALA A 156 -1.42 -0.05 13.43
C ALA A 156 -1.88 1.34 13.91
N ASP A 157 -1.55 2.40 13.18
CA ASP A 157 -2.06 3.76 13.40
C ASP A 157 -3.55 3.92 12.99
N ALA A 158 -4.12 2.93 12.27
CA ALA A 158 -5.51 2.93 11.85
C ALA A 158 -6.34 1.88 12.61
N ALA A 159 -7.39 2.31 13.30
CA ALA A 159 -8.37 1.50 14.02
C ALA A 159 -7.87 0.73 15.26
N SER A 160 -6.56 0.45 15.40
CA SER A 160 -6.01 -0.25 16.57
C SER A 160 -5.89 0.66 17.78
N LEU A 161 -5.73 1.95 17.53
CA LEU A 161 -5.61 2.95 18.59
C LEU A 161 -6.92 3.12 19.36
N ASN A 162 -6.80 3.38 20.65
CA ASN A 162 -7.96 3.64 21.49
C ASN A 162 -8.44 5.10 21.33
N ASN A 163 -9.37 5.34 20.42
CA ASN A 163 -9.94 6.68 20.18
C ASN A 163 -10.76 7.24 21.35
N LEU A 164 -10.96 6.47 22.42
CA LEU A 164 -11.76 6.85 23.58
C LEU A 164 -10.91 7.13 24.82
N VAL A 165 -9.58 7.21 24.70
CA VAL A 165 -8.65 7.48 25.81
C VAL A 165 -9.07 8.74 26.57
N ASN A 166 -9.35 9.83 25.90
CA ASN A 166 -9.75 11.10 26.50
C ASN A 166 -11.10 11.04 27.25
N ARG A 167 -11.85 9.94 27.11
CA ARG A 167 -13.12 9.68 27.80
C ARG A 167 -12.99 8.60 28.87
N ASN A 168 -11.76 8.17 29.20
CA ASN A 168 -11.46 7.04 30.10
C ASN A 168 -12.20 5.75 29.69
N ARG A 169 -12.35 5.51 28.38
CA ARG A 169 -13.00 4.33 27.81
C ARG A 169 -12.08 3.66 26.80
N GLN A 170 -12.31 2.38 26.60
CA GLN A 170 -11.62 1.58 25.58
C GLN A 170 -12.54 1.34 24.37
N SER A 171 -12.01 1.52 23.17
CA SER A 171 -12.76 1.18 21.95
C SER A 171 -12.97 -0.33 21.85
N THR A 172 -14.07 -0.75 21.22
CA THR A 172 -14.41 -2.19 21.10
C THR A 172 -13.32 -2.97 20.38
N ILE A 173 -12.71 -2.41 19.35
CA ILE A 173 -11.61 -3.03 18.61
C ILE A 173 -10.41 -3.22 19.56
N ASN A 174 -9.96 -2.15 20.21
CA ASN A 174 -8.82 -2.20 21.12
C ASN A 174 -9.03 -3.20 22.26
N LYS A 175 -10.26 -3.30 22.80
CA LYS A 175 -10.63 -4.31 23.79
C LYS A 175 -10.42 -5.74 23.30
N TYR A 176 -10.86 -6.06 22.06
CA TYR A 176 -10.67 -7.41 21.53
C TYR A 176 -9.21 -7.70 21.16
N LEU A 177 -8.45 -6.70 20.71
CA LEU A 177 -7.01 -6.83 20.50
C LEU A 177 -6.29 -7.16 21.82
N ASP A 178 -6.65 -6.49 22.89
CA ASP A 178 -6.17 -6.80 24.23
C ASP A 178 -6.55 -8.22 24.68
N THR A 179 -7.80 -8.62 24.42
CA THR A 179 -8.28 -9.98 24.73
C THR A 179 -7.49 -11.05 23.97
N ILE A 180 -7.19 -10.84 22.70
CA ILE A 180 -6.39 -11.77 21.90
C ILE A 180 -4.95 -11.79 22.39
N LYS A 181 -4.33 -10.62 22.59
CA LYS A 181 -2.95 -10.48 23.05
C LYS A 181 -2.72 -11.19 24.40
N ASN A 182 -3.60 -10.92 25.38
CA ASN A 182 -3.46 -11.41 26.76
C ASN A 182 -4.10 -12.80 26.96
N GLY A 183 -4.79 -13.33 25.94
CA GLY A 183 -5.39 -14.68 26.00
C GLY A 183 -4.39 -15.81 25.83
N ALA A 184 -3.23 -15.56 25.24
CA ALA A 184 -2.13 -16.52 25.13
C ALA A 184 -1.30 -16.55 26.42
N SER A 185 -0.50 -17.62 26.59
CA SER A 185 0.46 -17.70 27.70
C SER A 185 1.52 -16.61 27.63
N SER A 186 1.86 -16.21 26.43
CA SER A 186 2.80 -15.12 26.13
C SER A 186 2.56 -14.62 24.71
N SER A 187 2.95 -13.39 24.41
CA SER A 187 2.78 -12.86 23.07
C SER A 187 3.77 -11.76 22.71
N ILE A 188 4.11 -11.69 21.42
CA ILE A 188 4.70 -10.50 20.81
C ILE A 188 3.63 -9.85 19.93
N TYR A 189 3.34 -8.57 20.17
CA TYR A 189 2.45 -7.76 19.36
C TYR A 189 3.29 -6.75 18.59
N LEU A 190 3.50 -7.02 17.29
CA LEU A 190 4.29 -6.16 16.39
C LEU A 190 3.37 -5.18 15.66
N GLN A 191 3.44 -3.92 16.05
CA GLN A 191 2.78 -2.81 15.37
C GLN A 191 3.59 -2.46 14.11
N VAL A 192 2.95 -2.39 12.95
CA VAL A 192 3.59 -2.04 11.67
C VAL A 192 2.92 -0.79 11.10
N THR A 193 3.69 0.26 10.81
CA THR A 193 3.14 1.51 10.28
C THR A 193 4.13 2.31 9.44
N GLY A 194 3.61 3.20 8.59
CA GLY A 194 4.38 4.26 7.92
C GLY A 194 4.32 5.61 8.65
N THR A 195 3.45 5.73 9.69
CA THR A 195 3.17 6.98 10.42
C THR A 195 3.16 6.73 11.93
N PRO A 196 4.35 6.51 12.56
CA PRO A 196 4.46 6.05 13.93
C PRO A 196 4.03 7.08 14.99
N GLN A 197 3.86 8.35 14.62
CA GLN A 197 3.63 9.46 15.56
C GLN A 197 2.38 9.22 16.43
N ALA A 198 1.27 8.77 15.84
CA ALA A 198 0.03 8.53 16.57
C ALA A 198 0.16 7.39 17.58
N ILE A 199 0.90 6.33 17.22
CA ILE A 199 1.18 5.19 18.09
C ILE A 199 2.03 5.63 19.27
N LEU A 200 3.12 6.35 19.05
CA LEU A 200 4.04 6.80 20.09
C LEU A 200 3.37 7.77 21.06
N LEU A 201 2.55 8.70 20.55
CA LEU A 201 1.80 9.63 21.39
C LEU A 201 0.76 8.90 22.28
N GLN A 202 0.07 7.91 21.74
CA GLN A 202 -0.95 7.18 22.48
C GLN A 202 -0.36 6.18 23.47
N SER A 203 0.85 5.66 23.23
CA SER A 203 1.52 4.69 24.08
C SER A 203 1.68 5.20 25.52
N ILE A 204 1.93 6.50 25.69
CA ILE A 204 2.09 7.16 26.98
C ILE A 204 0.79 7.08 27.82
N ALA A 205 -0.37 7.21 27.16
CA ALA A 205 -1.66 7.28 27.84
C ALA A 205 -2.33 5.91 28.04
N THR A 206 -1.93 4.87 27.29
CA THR A 206 -2.66 3.60 27.22
C THR A 206 -1.89 2.40 27.78
N GLY A 207 -0.61 2.54 28.09
CA GLY A 207 0.25 1.41 28.46
C GLY A 207 0.64 0.50 27.28
N TRP A 208 0.28 0.85 26.04
CA TRP A 208 0.70 0.17 24.82
C TRP A 208 2.08 0.67 24.36
N HIS A 209 3.02 0.72 25.30
CA HIS A 209 4.37 1.21 25.01
C HIS A 209 5.20 0.13 24.32
N PRO A 210 5.80 0.40 23.12
CA PRO A 210 6.69 -0.55 22.47
C PRO A 210 7.93 -0.83 23.35
N TYR A 211 8.18 -2.10 23.62
CA TYR A 211 9.42 -2.56 24.28
C TYR A 211 10.62 -2.34 23.37
N PHE A 212 10.43 -2.48 22.04
CA PHE A 212 11.43 -2.15 21.03
C PHE A 212 10.82 -1.41 19.85
N THR A 213 11.64 -0.63 19.18
CA THR A 213 11.29 0.04 17.93
C THR A 213 12.36 -0.26 16.88
N TYR A 214 11.91 -0.60 15.68
CA TYR A 214 12.80 -0.86 14.57
C TYR A 214 12.39 -0.05 13.33
N TYR A 215 13.30 0.80 12.84
CA TYR A 215 13.13 1.49 11.56
C TYR A 215 13.91 0.74 10.49
N PHE A 216 13.21 0.25 9.47
CA PHE A 216 13.90 -0.30 8.32
C PHE A 216 14.09 0.76 7.23
N GLN A 217 15.29 0.80 6.68
CA GLN A 217 15.59 1.70 5.57
C GLN A 217 15.03 1.13 4.26
N PRO A 218 14.35 1.96 3.45
CA PRO A 218 13.92 1.53 2.12
C PRO A 218 15.14 1.24 1.23
N GLY A 219 14.94 0.41 0.20
CA GLY A 219 15.97 0.14 -0.80
C GLY A 219 16.40 1.40 -1.57
N LYS A 220 17.57 1.35 -2.22
CA LYS A 220 18.15 2.50 -2.95
C LYS A 220 17.25 3.05 -4.06
N ALA A 221 16.38 2.24 -4.62
CA ALA A 221 15.43 2.64 -5.66
C ALA A 221 14.15 3.30 -5.11
N TYR A 222 13.99 3.39 -3.79
CA TYR A 222 12.82 4.00 -3.18
C TYR A 222 12.82 5.52 -3.37
N LEU A 223 11.72 6.02 -3.91
CA LEU A 223 11.46 7.45 -4.05
C LEU A 223 10.44 7.87 -2.99
N GLY A 224 10.90 8.57 -1.99
CA GLY A 224 10.10 9.00 -0.84
C GLY A 224 9.84 10.51 -0.79
N GLY A 225 9.49 10.98 0.41
CA GLY A 225 9.18 12.39 0.66
C GLY A 225 10.26 13.35 0.22
N ASP A 226 11.52 13.00 0.44
CA ASP A 226 12.68 13.86 0.09
C ASP A 226 12.82 14.07 -1.43
N PHE A 227 12.36 13.10 -2.23
CA PHE A 227 12.32 13.23 -3.69
C PHE A 227 11.17 14.11 -4.15
N PHE A 228 9.96 13.88 -3.61
CA PHE A 228 8.77 14.61 -4.03
C PHE A 228 8.65 15.99 -3.38
N PHE A 229 9.20 16.15 -2.17
CA PHE A 229 9.12 17.38 -1.38
C PHE A 229 10.49 17.77 -0.85
N PRO A 230 11.44 18.08 -1.73
CA PRO A 230 12.78 18.53 -1.31
C PRO A 230 12.66 19.84 -0.53
N SER A 231 13.47 19.99 0.53
CA SER A 231 13.41 21.14 1.44
C SER A 231 13.90 22.45 0.82
N ASP A 232 14.71 22.38 -0.23
CA ASP A 232 15.44 23.50 -0.82
C ASP A 232 14.84 24.01 -2.14
N ARG A 233 13.93 23.24 -2.75
CA ARG A 233 13.31 23.60 -4.04
C ARG A 233 11.97 22.93 -4.25
N LYS A 234 11.19 23.42 -5.23
CA LYS A 234 10.03 22.72 -5.79
C LYS A 234 10.54 21.49 -6.55
N ALA A 235 9.92 20.33 -6.32
CA ALA A 235 10.24 19.15 -7.11
C ALA A 235 9.77 19.34 -8.57
N ASP A 236 10.61 18.97 -9.52
CA ASP A 236 10.34 19.12 -10.96
C ASP A 236 9.12 18.30 -11.42
N CYS A 237 8.73 17.29 -10.62
CA CYS A 237 7.58 16.43 -10.87
C CYS A 237 6.26 16.93 -10.26
N ILE A 238 6.24 18.11 -9.62
CA ILE A 238 5.04 18.67 -8.97
C ILE A 238 4.68 20.01 -9.61
N SER A 239 3.46 20.09 -10.11
CA SER A 239 2.84 21.34 -10.57
C SER A 239 1.73 21.77 -9.64
N PHE A 240 1.57 23.09 -9.42
CA PHE A 240 0.50 23.63 -8.60
C PHE A 240 -0.67 24.03 -9.48
N LEU A 241 -1.90 23.74 -9.06
CA LEU A 241 -3.13 24.06 -9.82
C LEU A 241 -3.29 25.55 -10.10
N GLU A 242 -2.79 26.39 -9.19
CA GLU A 242 -2.88 27.86 -9.28
C GLU A 242 -2.04 28.43 -10.44
N ASP A 243 -1.03 27.65 -10.87
CA ASP A 243 -0.13 28.02 -11.95
C ASP A 243 -0.69 27.59 -13.34
N LEU A 244 -1.87 26.97 -13.39
CA LEU A 244 -2.45 26.39 -14.59
C LEU A 244 -3.82 27.02 -14.93
N ASP A 245 -4.01 27.42 -16.19
CA ASP A 245 -5.28 27.99 -16.67
C ASP A 245 -6.42 26.98 -16.64
N ASN A 246 -6.14 25.72 -17.01
CA ASN A 246 -7.09 24.62 -16.94
C ASN A 246 -6.42 23.36 -16.36
N PRO A 247 -6.41 23.21 -15.03
CA PRO A 247 -5.66 22.14 -14.37
C PRO A 247 -6.08 20.72 -14.79
N ALA A 248 -7.37 20.47 -14.97
CA ALA A 248 -7.88 19.16 -15.35
C ALA A 248 -7.42 18.79 -16.78
N ARG A 249 -7.52 19.74 -17.73
CA ARG A 249 -7.08 19.53 -19.10
C ARG A 249 -5.57 19.36 -19.18
N SER A 250 -4.81 20.20 -18.52
CA SER A 250 -3.35 20.06 -18.42
C SER A 250 -2.95 18.67 -17.91
N ALA A 251 -3.59 18.20 -16.86
CA ALA A 251 -3.33 16.89 -16.29
C ALA A 251 -3.62 15.73 -17.26
N VAL A 252 -4.74 15.79 -17.98
CA VAL A 252 -5.10 14.78 -18.98
C VAL A 252 -4.11 14.80 -20.15
N ILE A 253 -3.69 15.99 -20.64
CA ILE A 253 -2.71 16.11 -21.71
C ILE A 253 -1.34 15.56 -21.30
N HIS A 254 -0.87 15.86 -20.09
CA HIS A 254 0.36 15.26 -19.55
C HIS A 254 0.26 13.74 -19.43
N HIS A 255 -0.91 13.21 -19.06
CA HIS A 255 -1.13 11.76 -19.07
C HIS A 255 -1.09 11.18 -20.48
N ILE A 256 -1.69 11.84 -21.48
CA ILE A 256 -1.64 11.43 -22.88
C ILE A 256 -0.19 11.43 -23.36
N CYS A 257 0.57 12.49 -23.06
CA CYS A 257 1.99 12.59 -23.38
C CYS A 257 2.80 11.43 -22.82
N ALA A 258 2.66 11.18 -21.50
CA ALA A 258 3.35 10.09 -20.82
C ALA A 258 2.94 8.70 -21.34
N SER A 259 1.64 8.48 -21.58
CA SER A 259 1.13 7.24 -22.17
C SER A 259 1.71 6.99 -23.54
N SER A 260 1.76 8.03 -24.39
CA SER A 260 2.32 7.95 -25.73
C SER A 260 3.80 7.59 -25.73
N GLN A 261 4.58 8.25 -24.86
CA GLN A 261 6.00 7.94 -24.66
C GLN A 261 6.21 6.48 -24.25
N ILE A 262 5.45 6.01 -23.23
CA ILE A 262 5.61 4.66 -22.68
C ILE A 262 5.21 3.59 -23.69
N LEU A 263 4.03 3.74 -24.29
CA LEU A 263 3.50 2.72 -25.21
C LEU A 263 4.32 2.66 -26.51
N ALA A 264 4.75 3.80 -27.05
CA ALA A 264 5.61 3.83 -28.22
C ALA A 264 7.02 3.27 -27.95
N SER A 265 7.49 3.35 -26.70
CA SER A 265 8.76 2.71 -26.29
C SER A 265 8.62 1.23 -25.93
N GLY A 266 7.48 0.60 -26.21
CA GLY A 266 7.23 -0.84 -25.95
C GLY A 266 6.75 -1.15 -24.53
N GLY A 267 6.43 -0.13 -23.73
CA GLY A 267 5.78 -0.31 -22.44
C GLY A 267 4.35 -0.85 -22.59
N LYS A 268 3.87 -1.56 -21.57
CA LYS A 268 2.56 -2.24 -21.66
C LYS A 268 1.40 -1.40 -21.12
N VAL A 269 1.68 -0.49 -20.19
CA VAL A 269 0.64 0.24 -19.48
C VAL A 269 1.13 1.58 -18.95
N CYS A 270 0.24 2.58 -18.99
CA CYS A 270 0.39 3.85 -18.28
C CYS A 270 -0.93 4.17 -17.57
N THR A 271 -0.90 4.42 -16.27
CA THR A 271 -2.10 4.71 -15.49
C THR A 271 -1.95 6.03 -14.75
N CYS A 272 -2.96 6.90 -14.89
CA CYS A 272 -3.13 8.12 -14.10
C CYS A 272 -4.19 7.90 -13.02
N LEU A 273 -3.95 8.38 -11.82
CA LEU A 273 -4.95 8.41 -10.75
C LEU A 273 -5.38 9.84 -10.46
N ILE A 274 -6.67 10.11 -10.61
CA ILE A 274 -7.31 11.37 -10.22
C ILE A 274 -8.05 11.12 -8.90
N HIS A 275 -7.63 11.80 -7.83
CA HIS A 275 -8.27 11.69 -6.51
C HIS A 275 -8.90 13.02 -6.09
N PRO A 276 -10.11 13.36 -6.59
CA PRO A 276 -10.69 14.68 -6.38
C PRO A 276 -11.30 14.83 -4.98
N SER A 277 -11.80 13.77 -4.38
CA SER A 277 -12.50 13.79 -3.10
C SER A 277 -12.71 12.35 -2.56
N VAL A 278 -13.14 12.27 -1.30
CA VAL A 278 -13.66 11.02 -0.72
C VAL A 278 -15.13 10.77 -1.08
N ARG A 279 -15.82 11.74 -1.68
CA ARG A 279 -17.25 11.68 -2.02
C ARG A 279 -17.47 11.09 -3.40
N GLN A 280 -18.31 10.05 -3.49
CA GLN A 280 -18.56 9.30 -4.73
C GLN A 280 -19.16 10.15 -5.86
N ASN A 281 -20.11 11.04 -5.53
CA ASN A 281 -20.74 11.90 -6.52
C ASN A 281 -19.76 12.88 -7.21
N ILE A 282 -18.63 13.17 -6.58
CA ILE A 282 -17.57 13.99 -7.17
C ILE A 282 -16.77 13.18 -8.17
N HIS A 283 -16.58 11.87 -7.95
CA HIS A 283 -15.88 10.99 -8.90
C HIS A 283 -16.59 10.95 -10.25
N GLU A 284 -17.94 10.86 -10.26
CA GLU A 284 -18.74 10.84 -11.49
C GLU A 284 -18.63 12.16 -12.26
N LYS A 285 -18.63 13.29 -11.57
CA LYS A 285 -18.41 14.61 -12.19
C LYS A 285 -17.06 14.73 -12.86
N TYR A 286 -16.00 14.28 -12.19
CA TYR A 286 -14.66 14.28 -12.78
C TYR A 286 -14.52 13.29 -13.94
N ALA A 287 -15.23 12.16 -13.92
CA ALA A 287 -15.26 11.24 -15.05
C ALA A 287 -15.90 11.88 -16.28
N ALA A 288 -16.99 12.61 -16.11
CA ALA A 288 -17.62 13.39 -17.19
C ALA A 288 -16.67 14.48 -17.71
N GLU A 289 -16.06 15.27 -16.82
CA GLU A 289 -15.08 16.30 -17.18
C GLU A 289 -13.89 15.74 -17.97
N VAL A 290 -13.33 14.58 -17.55
CA VAL A 290 -12.25 13.90 -18.29
C VAL A 290 -12.74 13.46 -19.67
N THR A 291 -13.98 12.98 -19.78
CA THR A 291 -14.57 12.60 -21.07
C THR A 291 -14.68 13.82 -21.99
N ASP A 292 -15.19 14.94 -21.51
CA ASP A 292 -15.31 16.19 -22.25
C ASP A 292 -13.93 16.70 -22.72
N ILE A 293 -12.90 16.57 -21.86
CA ILE A 293 -11.51 16.92 -22.20
C ILE A 293 -10.97 16.02 -23.33
N LEU A 294 -11.22 14.70 -23.28
CA LEU A 294 -10.77 13.79 -24.34
C LEU A 294 -11.49 14.08 -25.67
N GLU A 295 -12.77 14.45 -25.64
CA GLU A 295 -13.52 14.91 -26.80
C GLU A 295 -12.94 16.22 -27.37
N TRP A 296 -12.61 17.17 -26.48
CA TRP A 296 -11.94 18.39 -26.87
C TRP A 296 -10.57 18.12 -27.52
N CYS A 297 -9.75 17.22 -26.93
CA CYS A 297 -8.46 16.81 -27.51
C CYS A 297 -8.65 16.26 -28.93
N ARG A 298 -9.67 15.42 -29.13
CA ARG A 298 -10.00 14.84 -30.43
C ARG A 298 -10.41 15.90 -31.45
N ALA A 299 -11.28 16.83 -31.05
CA ALA A 299 -11.76 17.90 -31.93
C ALA A 299 -10.66 18.91 -32.30
N ASN A 300 -9.63 19.06 -31.50
CA ASN A 300 -8.54 20.01 -31.66
C ASN A 300 -7.19 19.35 -31.98
N ALA A 301 -7.19 18.10 -32.45
CA ALA A 301 -5.99 17.30 -32.62
C ALA A 301 -4.88 18.01 -33.39
N GLU A 302 -5.19 18.63 -34.52
CA GLU A 302 -4.21 19.29 -35.41
C GLU A 302 -3.89 20.74 -35.01
N ASN A 303 -4.54 21.27 -33.94
CA ASN A 303 -4.43 22.67 -33.54
C ASN A 303 -3.99 22.81 -32.07
N ALA A 304 -4.89 23.31 -31.21
CA ALA A 304 -4.57 23.60 -29.81
C ALA A 304 -4.10 22.38 -29.01
N PHE A 305 -4.64 21.20 -29.24
CA PHE A 305 -4.16 19.97 -28.58
C PHE A 305 -2.72 19.64 -28.95
N LYS A 306 -2.35 19.77 -30.24
CA LYS A 306 -0.97 19.50 -30.68
C LYS A 306 0.02 20.46 -30.00
N GLN A 307 -0.36 21.72 -29.85
CA GLN A 307 0.46 22.72 -29.18
C GLN A 307 0.59 22.40 -27.67
N GLU A 308 -0.51 22.18 -26.96
CA GLU A 308 -0.48 21.85 -25.52
C GLU A 308 0.26 20.52 -25.27
N LEU A 309 0.14 19.54 -26.18
CA LEU A 309 0.89 18.29 -26.11
C LEU A 309 2.40 18.52 -26.30
N PHE A 310 2.79 19.44 -27.20
CA PHE A 310 4.19 19.80 -27.39
C PHE A 310 4.79 20.50 -26.17
N GLU A 311 4.01 21.34 -25.51
CA GLU A 311 4.40 21.96 -24.23
C GLU A 311 4.60 20.89 -23.17
N ALA A 312 3.66 19.97 -22.96
CA ALA A 312 3.79 18.85 -22.05
C ALA A 312 4.97 17.93 -22.39
N TYR A 313 5.25 17.71 -23.68
CA TYR A 313 6.42 16.96 -24.15
C TYR A 313 7.73 17.64 -23.76
N ASN A 314 7.82 18.96 -23.85
CA ASN A 314 9.02 19.71 -23.48
C ASN A 314 9.23 19.74 -21.95
N GLU A 315 8.16 19.77 -21.18
CA GLU A 315 8.19 19.67 -19.72
C GLU A 315 8.56 18.28 -19.23
N MET A 316 8.23 17.24 -20.01
CA MET A 316 8.57 15.86 -19.70
C MET A 316 10.08 15.67 -19.79
N ASN A 317 10.72 15.31 -18.68
CA ASN A 317 12.17 15.11 -18.59
C ASN A 317 12.53 13.62 -18.37
N PRO A 318 12.30 12.74 -19.38
CA PRO A 318 12.83 11.39 -19.34
C PRO A 318 14.37 11.45 -19.46
N LYS A 319 15.07 10.40 -19.05
CA LYS A 319 16.48 10.26 -19.37
C LYS A 319 16.66 10.49 -20.87
N LYS A 320 17.58 11.37 -21.27
CA LYS A 320 17.75 11.82 -22.67
C LYS A 320 17.80 10.67 -23.69
N SER A 321 18.31 9.50 -23.30
CA SER A 321 18.41 8.30 -24.15
C SER A 321 17.07 7.64 -24.47
N ASP A 322 16.03 7.93 -23.71
CA ASP A 322 14.77 7.17 -23.79
C ASP A 322 13.63 8.03 -24.35
N LYS A 323 13.87 9.31 -24.64
CA LYS A 323 12.87 10.22 -25.17
C LYS A 323 12.68 9.98 -26.66
N ILE A 324 11.46 9.56 -27.06
CA ILE A 324 11.12 9.40 -28.46
C ILE A 324 10.93 10.77 -29.12
N ASP A 325 11.06 10.81 -30.44
CA ASP A 325 10.77 11.98 -31.25
C ASP A 325 9.30 12.43 -31.09
N PHE A 326 9.06 13.77 -31.16
CA PHE A 326 7.73 14.34 -30.95
C PHE A 326 6.72 13.88 -31.99
N ASP A 327 7.11 13.71 -33.26
CA ASP A 327 6.17 13.27 -34.31
C ASP A 327 5.71 11.82 -34.07
N ALA A 328 6.58 10.95 -33.60
CA ALA A 328 6.23 9.58 -33.19
C ALA A 328 5.32 9.59 -31.93
N LEU A 329 5.61 10.45 -30.96
CA LEU A 329 4.78 10.63 -29.77
C LEU A 329 3.39 11.17 -30.16
N TYR A 330 3.33 12.20 -30.99
CA TYR A 330 2.09 12.80 -31.45
C TYR A 330 1.22 11.81 -32.24
N SER A 331 1.82 11.04 -33.15
CA SER A 331 1.10 9.97 -33.86
C SER A 331 0.45 8.96 -32.92
N THR A 332 1.19 8.56 -31.86
CA THR A 332 0.64 7.65 -30.84
C THR A 332 -0.45 8.33 -30.01
N ALA A 333 -0.29 9.60 -29.67
CA ALA A 333 -1.30 10.37 -28.92
C ALA A 333 -2.61 10.49 -29.71
N VAL A 334 -2.52 10.80 -31.01
CA VAL A 334 -3.68 10.87 -31.91
C VAL A 334 -4.36 9.50 -32.02
N ASP A 335 -3.60 8.41 -32.12
CA ASP A 335 -4.16 7.06 -32.13
C ASP A 335 -4.91 6.73 -30.83
N LEU A 336 -4.35 7.11 -29.68
CA LEU A 336 -4.98 6.90 -28.38
C LEU A 336 -6.32 7.62 -28.23
N ILE A 337 -6.39 8.89 -28.64
CA ILE A 337 -7.61 9.70 -28.52
C ILE A 337 -8.64 9.38 -29.60
N SER A 338 -8.23 9.16 -30.86
CA SER A 338 -9.14 8.93 -31.99
C SER A 338 -9.80 7.55 -31.94
N ASN A 339 -9.07 6.55 -31.45
CA ASN A 339 -9.54 5.17 -31.37
C ASN A 339 -10.07 4.79 -29.97
N ASN A 340 -10.34 5.76 -29.09
CA ASN A 340 -10.86 5.56 -27.73
C ASN A 340 -10.04 4.54 -26.91
N LYS A 341 -8.71 4.56 -27.05
CA LYS A 341 -7.80 3.62 -26.36
C LYS A 341 -7.46 4.04 -24.93
N ILE A 342 -7.94 5.21 -24.48
CA ILE A 342 -7.79 5.67 -23.09
C ILE A 342 -9.02 5.24 -22.31
N LYS A 343 -8.82 4.37 -21.31
CA LYS A 343 -9.90 3.89 -20.46
C LYS A 343 -10.11 4.82 -19.28
N ILE A 344 -11.37 5.22 -19.02
CA ILE A 344 -11.76 5.95 -17.80
C ILE A 344 -12.41 4.97 -16.84
N LEU A 345 -11.83 4.79 -15.66
CA LEU A 345 -12.26 3.82 -14.66
C LEU A 345 -12.62 4.53 -13.35
N VAL A 346 -13.90 4.45 -12.94
CA VAL A 346 -14.35 5.06 -11.68
C VAL A 346 -14.30 4.02 -10.56
N MET A 347 -13.39 4.22 -9.61
CA MET A 347 -13.23 3.37 -8.43
C MET A 347 -13.90 4.01 -7.22
N ASN A 348 -15.02 3.45 -6.79
CA ASN A 348 -15.74 3.89 -5.60
C ASN A 348 -16.21 2.68 -4.77
N GLY A 349 -16.87 2.92 -3.63
CA GLY A 349 -17.34 1.83 -2.75
C GLY A 349 -18.41 0.92 -3.38
N LYS A 350 -19.03 1.33 -4.50
CA LYS A 350 -20.04 0.56 -5.25
C LYS A 350 -19.43 -0.19 -6.44
N ASN A 351 -18.41 0.40 -7.07
CA ASN A 351 -17.76 -0.15 -8.26
C ASN A 351 -16.35 -0.61 -7.90
N SER A 352 -16.12 -1.91 -7.93
CA SER A 352 -14.79 -2.51 -7.86
C SER A 352 -14.28 -2.72 -9.28
N VAL A 353 -13.17 -2.10 -9.61
CA VAL A 353 -12.42 -2.34 -10.85
C VAL A 353 -11.39 -3.42 -10.55
N SER A 354 -11.35 -4.48 -11.35
CA SER A 354 -10.34 -5.54 -11.18
C SER A 354 -8.96 -5.04 -11.62
N SER A 355 -7.90 -5.62 -11.09
CA SER A 355 -6.52 -5.28 -11.48
C SER A 355 -6.28 -5.50 -12.98
N ASP A 356 -6.98 -6.45 -13.59
CA ASP A 356 -6.82 -6.81 -14.99
C ASP A 356 -7.35 -5.72 -15.93
N GLU A 357 -8.36 -4.94 -15.50
CA GLU A 357 -8.95 -3.88 -16.31
C GLU A 357 -7.97 -2.72 -16.61
N TYR A 358 -7.01 -2.47 -15.71
CA TYR A 358 -5.99 -1.42 -15.87
C TYR A 358 -4.56 -1.95 -15.97
N SER A 359 -4.40 -3.24 -16.25
CA SER A 359 -3.09 -3.89 -16.43
C SER A 359 -2.42 -3.62 -17.78
N THR A 360 -3.15 -3.07 -18.75
CA THR A 360 -2.66 -2.77 -20.09
C THR A 360 -3.20 -1.46 -20.63
N GLY A 361 -2.42 -0.82 -21.54
CA GLY A 361 -2.83 0.38 -22.27
C GLY A 361 -2.77 1.67 -21.46
N SER A 362 -3.50 2.68 -21.87
CA SER A 362 -3.61 3.98 -21.22
C SER A 362 -4.88 4.02 -20.36
N ASN A 363 -4.74 4.33 -19.05
CA ASN A 363 -5.85 4.30 -18.12
C ASN A 363 -5.89 5.57 -17.28
N ILE A 364 -7.08 6.14 -17.09
CA ILE A 364 -7.36 7.22 -16.12
C ILE A 364 -8.29 6.64 -15.06
N VAL A 365 -7.79 6.47 -13.85
CA VAL A 365 -8.54 5.96 -12.71
C VAL A 365 -8.99 7.14 -11.87
N ILE A 366 -10.29 7.24 -11.61
CA ILE A 366 -10.88 8.29 -10.78
C ILE A 366 -11.46 7.66 -9.53
N GLY A 367 -11.01 8.08 -8.36
CA GLY A 367 -11.54 7.47 -7.15
C GLY A 367 -10.84 7.87 -5.87
N LYS A 368 -11.33 7.31 -4.77
CA LYS A 368 -10.68 7.43 -3.48
C LYS A 368 -9.38 6.64 -3.49
N HIS A 369 -8.27 7.32 -3.25
CA HIS A 369 -7.01 6.65 -2.98
C HIS A 369 -7.17 5.80 -1.71
N THR A 370 -7.24 4.51 -1.87
CA THR A 370 -6.90 3.58 -0.80
C THR A 370 -5.45 3.19 -1.06
N ARG A 371 -4.56 3.49 -0.12
CA ARG A 371 -3.09 3.30 -0.18
C ARG A 371 -2.62 1.94 -0.75
N GLN A 372 -3.51 1.00 -0.94
CA GLN A 372 -3.21 -0.40 -1.26
C GLN A 372 -3.88 -0.93 -2.55
N ARG A 373 -4.69 -0.13 -3.26
CA ARG A 373 -5.34 -0.62 -4.50
C ARG A 373 -4.47 -0.54 -5.75
N CYS A 374 -3.32 0.11 -5.66
CA CYS A 374 -2.40 0.27 -6.78
C CYS A 374 -1.10 -0.51 -6.55
N ASN A 375 -1.19 -1.80 -6.26
CA ASN A 375 -0.04 -2.71 -6.39
C ASN A 375 0.05 -3.18 -7.84
N ILE A 376 0.61 -2.33 -8.69
CA ILE A 376 0.91 -2.71 -10.06
C ILE A 376 2.43 -2.77 -10.17
N SER A 377 2.97 -3.97 -10.07
CA SER A 377 4.36 -4.24 -10.38
C SER A 377 4.62 -3.91 -11.87
N GLY A 378 5.55 -3.01 -12.12
CA GLY A 378 5.97 -2.65 -13.47
C GLY A 378 5.16 -1.57 -14.18
N THR A 379 4.40 -0.76 -13.46
CA THR A 379 3.56 0.32 -14.02
C THR A 379 4.10 1.69 -13.66
N SER A 380 4.16 2.57 -14.63
CA SER A 380 4.40 3.99 -14.42
C SER A 380 3.12 4.66 -13.94
N TYR A 381 3.19 5.40 -12.84
CA TYR A 381 2.05 6.14 -12.29
C TYR A 381 2.23 7.63 -12.50
N ASN A 382 1.20 8.26 -13.03
CA ASN A 382 0.99 9.69 -12.88
C ASN A 382 -0.05 9.88 -11.77
N LEU A 383 0.36 10.41 -10.64
CA LEU A 383 -0.52 10.69 -9.51
C LEU A 383 -0.91 12.16 -9.55
N LEU A 384 -2.19 12.44 -9.77
CA LEU A 384 -2.77 13.77 -9.64
C LEU A 384 -3.52 13.85 -8.32
N TYR A 385 -2.98 14.58 -7.34
CA TYR A 385 -3.65 14.87 -6.09
C TYR A 385 -4.12 16.32 -6.07
N PRO A 386 -5.41 16.61 -6.03
CA PRO A 386 -5.87 17.87 -5.49
C PRO A 386 -5.77 17.82 -3.96
N TYR A 387 -4.71 18.36 -3.39
CA TYR A 387 -4.57 18.51 -1.94
C TYR A 387 -5.08 19.91 -1.53
N LYS A 388 -6.14 19.94 -0.71
CA LYS A 388 -6.63 21.17 -0.11
C LYS A 388 -5.96 21.38 1.24
N GLN A 389 -5.02 22.30 1.32
CA GLN A 389 -4.47 22.72 2.60
C GLN A 389 -5.51 23.55 3.36
N LYS A 390 -5.98 23.06 4.51
CA LYS A 390 -7.06 23.69 5.31
C LYS A 390 -6.81 25.14 5.71
N ALA A 391 -5.56 25.58 5.74
CA ALA A 391 -5.18 26.91 6.22
C ALA A 391 -5.14 28.00 5.14
N THR A 392 -4.98 27.67 3.85
CA THR A 392 -4.78 28.65 2.78
C THR A 392 -5.76 28.55 1.62
N GLY A 393 -6.62 27.55 1.59
CA GLY A 393 -7.57 27.34 0.49
C GLY A 393 -6.95 26.83 -0.82
N ARG A 394 -5.65 26.57 -0.86
CA ARG A 394 -4.90 26.22 -2.07
C ARG A 394 -5.01 24.75 -2.43
N TYR A 395 -5.08 24.47 -3.73
CA TYR A 395 -5.09 23.11 -4.30
C TYR A 395 -3.73 22.81 -4.92
N HIS A 396 -3.17 21.64 -4.63
CA HIS A 396 -1.94 21.19 -5.25
C HIS A 396 -2.24 19.95 -6.10
N VAL A 397 -1.71 19.91 -7.31
CA VAL A 397 -1.67 18.70 -8.14
C VAL A 397 -0.25 18.20 -8.13
N ALA A 398 -0.04 17.00 -7.64
CA ALA A 398 1.21 16.30 -7.87
C ALA A 398 1.05 15.45 -9.13
N ALA A 399 1.67 15.84 -10.22
CA ALA A 399 1.86 15.01 -11.39
C ALA A 399 3.19 14.28 -11.24
N GLN A 400 3.14 12.98 -10.99
CA GLN A 400 4.35 12.17 -10.95
C GLN A 400 4.77 11.88 -12.40
N GLN A 401 5.82 12.55 -12.88
CA GLN A 401 6.50 12.16 -14.11
C GLN A 401 7.18 10.81 -13.87
N ASN A 402 7.06 9.93 -14.86
CA ASN A 402 7.56 8.56 -14.89
C ASN A 402 8.81 8.32 -14.05
N VAL A 403 8.63 7.63 -12.96
CA VAL A 403 9.74 7.03 -12.23
C VAL A 403 9.76 5.55 -12.60
N TRP A 404 10.75 5.17 -13.38
CA TRP A 404 11.07 3.77 -13.64
C TRP A 404 11.68 3.17 -12.38
N ILE A 405 11.02 2.20 -11.81
CA ILE A 405 11.59 1.31 -10.81
C ILE A 405 11.95 -0.01 -11.48
#